data_0ae3771812e18df4b28470e8db29a685
#
_entry.id   0ae3771812e18df4b28470e8db29a685
#
_cell.length_a   1.000
_cell.length_b   1.000
_cell.length_c   1.000
_cell.angle_alpha   90.00
_cell.angle_beta   90.00
_cell.angle_gamma   90.00
#
_symmetry.space_group_name_H-M   'P 1'
#
loop_
_entity.id
_entity.type
_entity.pdbx_description
1 polymer ?
#
loop_
_entity_poly.entity_id
_entity_poly.type
_entity_poly.pdbx_seq_one_letter_code
_entity_poly.pdbx_strand_id
1 'polypeptide(L)'
;VSGEREHQHSASSTKHLLIPLLELRGIRKSFGLVRAVRGADFSLAAGEVHALVGENGAGKSTLMHIAAGMVPPDAGTVHAEGREVRLHSPRDARELGIGMVHQHFTSIGGLTVRENLALAAGQLGGWTVGGVGARLMEGLSPDTLASGLSIAQRQRLEILKALVTGARVLLLDEPTALLTPVEVEALHDLIREFVKSGGAVALITHKLREVLGTSDRVTVLRRGIVTLRGMTAEQTEQSLAQAMIGPEGVASGEAQSGGRRDPVAALGVTVGIGEIELRSGELVGLAAVEGNGHRELLRAIAGLEQFPGVRVTGTVALVPEDRTAEGLIGELSLAENLVLGLGADPRWARGARLDWNAARQRTTELIEAFEIVAPGPDARAGTLSGGNQQKLLLARALETRPSVLVMENPTRGLDVRTTEEMHRRLRATATSGVTVIIHSTDLDEVLALANRVLVVHRRGVREAPRGADRRMVGEMMLGVGTPSLRSGQSGQR
;
A
#
# COMPACT_ATOMS: atom_id res chain seq x y z
N VAL A 1 -9.14 15.19 -75.76
CA VAL A 1 -8.41 15.83 -74.68
C VAL A 1 -9.02 15.32 -73.35
N SER A 2 -8.29 14.46 -72.72
CA SER A 2 -8.64 13.69 -71.58
C SER A 2 -8.73 14.58 -70.32
N GLY A 3 -9.78 14.41 -69.54
CA GLY A 3 -9.90 14.97 -68.19
C GLY A 3 -9.93 13.84 -67.19
N GLU A 4 -8.84 13.66 -66.47
CA GLU A 4 -8.71 12.77 -65.31
C GLU A 4 -9.52 13.34 -64.13
N ARG A 5 -10.46 12.54 -63.59
CA ARG A 5 -11.16 12.82 -62.34
C ARG A 5 -10.42 12.07 -61.22
N GLU A 6 -9.72 12.82 -60.41
CA GLU A 6 -9.19 12.34 -59.14
C GLU A 6 -10.36 12.01 -58.21
N HIS A 7 -10.49 10.73 -57.88
CA HIS A 7 -11.31 10.27 -56.77
C HIS A 7 -10.53 10.44 -55.47
N GLN A 8 -10.82 11.53 -54.76
CA GLN A 8 -10.45 11.64 -53.35
C GLN A 8 -11.30 10.68 -52.51
N HIS A 9 -10.74 9.53 -52.16
CA HIS A 9 -11.28 8.70 -51.09
C HIS A 9 -10.95 9.33 -49.73
N SER A 10 -11.92 10.12 -49.24
CA SER A 10 -11.99 10.52 -47.86
C SER A 10 -12.30 9.28 -47.02
N ALA A 11 -11.27 8.68 -46.44
CA ALA A 11 -11.43 7.66 -45.39
C ALA A 11 -11.93 8.37 -44.13
N SER A 12 -13.24 8.50 -44.02
CA SER A 12 -13.92 8.87 -42.79
C SER A 12 -13.71 7.79 -41.77
N SER A 13 -12.70 7.95 -40.89
CA SER A 13 -12.48 7.13 -39.71
C SER A 13 -13.64 7.38 -38.75
N THR A 14 -14.72 6.61 -38.91
CA THR A 14 -15.83 6.59 -37.97
C THR A 14 -15.30 5.90 -36.70
N LYS A 15 -14.74 6.68 -35.76
CA LYS A 15 -14.55 6.25 -34.41
C LYS A 15 -15.93 5.90 -33.89
N HIS A 16 -16.27 4.61 -33.84
CA HIS A 16 -17.37 4.12 -33.04
C HIS A 16 -17.10 4.61 -31.61
N LEU A 17 -17.87 5.59 -31.15
CA LEU A 17 -17.92 5.97 -29.75
C LEU A 17 -18.50 4.77 -29.00
N LEU A 18 -17.62 3.90 -28.51
CA LEU A 18 -18.01 2.78 -27.64
C LEU A 18 -18.72 3.41 -26.42
N ILE A 19 -19.97 3.06 -26.24
CA ILE A 19 -20.75 3.49 -25.07
C ILE A 19 -20.06 2.92 -23.82
N PRO A 20 -19.63 3.76 -22.85
CA PRO A 20 -18.99 3.29 -21.64
C PRO A 20 -19.93 2.35 -20.85
N LEU A 21 -19.39 1.28 -20.26
CA LEU A 21 -20.13 0.44 -19.33
C LEU A 21 -20.49 1.20 -18.05
N LEU A 22 -19.60 2.10 -17.61
CA LEU A 22 -19.80 2.97 -16.46
C LEU A 22 -19.28 4.37 -16.78
N GLU A 23 -20.05 5.40 -16.43
CA GLU A 23 -19.61 6.78 -16.55
C GLU A 23 -20.14 7.62 -15.40
N LEU A 24 -19.26 8.41 -14.81
CA LEU A 24 -19.52 9.37 -13.76
C LEU A 24 -19.30 10.77 -14.33
N ARG A 25 -20.29 11.66 -14.24
CA ARG A 25 -20.23 13.01 -14.81
C ARG A 25 -20.41 14.06 -13.74
N GLY A 26 -19.46 14.97 -13.62
CA GLY A 26 -19.52 16.13 -12.74
C GLY A 26 -19.73 15.80 -11.27
N ILE A 27 -19.26 14.64 -10.79
CA ILE A 27 -19.51 14.14 -9.45
C ILE A 27 -18.96 15.09 -8.38
N ARG A 28 -19.82 15.46 -7.44
CA ARG A 28 -19.45 16.22 -6.24
C ARG A 28 -19.88 15.47 -4.99
N LYS A 29 -19.02 15.48 -3.96
CA LYS A 29 -19.30 14.88 -2.67
C LYS A 29 -18.56 15.58 -1.56
N SER A 30 -19.30 15.90 -0.48
CA SER A 30 -18.73 16.48 0.74
C SER A 30 -19.14 15.66 1.96
N PHE A 31 -18.27 15.60 2.95
CA PHE A 31 -18.51 15.03 4.26
C PHE A 31 -18.23 16.11 5.31
N GLY A 32 -19.28 16.72 5.83
CA GLY A 32 -19.16 17.89 6.66
C GLY A 32 -18.43 19.03 5.94
N LEU A 33 -17.31 19.48 6.47
CA LEU A 33 -16.49 20.55 5.87
C LEU A 33 -15.52 20.05 4.78
N VAL A 34 -15.36 18.73 4.64
CA VAL A 34 -14.40 18.13 3.70
C VAL A 34 -15.07 17.92 2.36
N ARG A 35 -14.60 18.63 1.32
CA ARG A 35 -15.04 18.44 -0.08
C ARG A 35 -14.21 17.33 -0.72
N ALA A 36 -14.66 16.07 -0.58
CA ALA A 36 -13.93 14.89 -1.03
C ALA A 36 -13.83 14.79 -2.56
N VAL A 37 -14.91 15.14 -3.29
CA VAL A 37 -14.93 15.17 -4.77
C VAL A 37 -15.55 16.50 -5.22
N ARG A 38 -14.94 17.17 -6.23
CA ARG A 38 -15.21 18.56 -6.58
C ARG A 38 -15.59 18.77 -8.05
N GLY A 39 -16.33 17.83 -8.62
CA GLY A 39 -16.73 17.85 -10.04
C GLY A 39 -15.84 16.94 -10.87
N ALA A 40 -15.66 15.71 -10.44
CA ALA A 40 -14.87 14.71 -11.13
C ALA A 40 -15.70 13.95 -12.17
N ASP A 41 -15.09 13.72 -13.33
CA ASP A 41 -15.61 12.81 -14.35
C ASP A 41 -14.71 11.57 -14.42
N PHE A 42 -15.33 10.42 -14.62
CA PHE A 42 -14.64 9.14 -14.83
C PHE A 42 -15.46 8.29 -15.80
N SER A 43 -14.82 7.59 -16.71
CA SER A 43 -15.52 6.70 -17.64
C SER A 43 -14.74 5.41 -17.83
N LEU A 44 -15.45 4.29 -18.02
CA LEU A 44 -14.88 2.96 -18.17
C LEU A 44 -15.56 2.24 -19.34
N ALA A 45 -14.80 1.93 -20.38
CA ALA A 45 -15.29 1.23 -21.57
C ALA A 45 -15.13 -0.27 -21.44
N ALA A 46 -15.91 -1.05 -22.22
CA ALA A 46 -15.71 -2.49 -22.30
C ALA A 46 -14.32 -2.80 -22.88
N GLY A 47 -13.66 -3.81 -22.33
CA GLY A 47 -12.31 -4.18 -22.78
C GLY A 47 -11.20 -3.26 -22.28
N GLU A 48 -11.44 -2.45 -21.25
CA GLU A 48 -10.52 -1.43 -20.74
C GLU A 48 -10.12 -1.67 -19.28
N VAL A 49 -8.84 -1.49 -18.98
CA VAL A 49 -8.33 -1.27 -17.63
C VAL A 49 -8.06 0.23 -17.47
N HIS A 50 -8.82 0.92 -16.64
CA HIS A 50 -8.67 2.34 -16.38
C HIS A 50 -8.16 2.57 -14.95
N ALA A 51 -6.94 3.06 -14.81
CA ALA A 51 -6.39 3.37 -13.51
C ALA A 51 -6.92 4.71 -12.97
N LEU A 52 -7.33 4.72 -11.70
CA LEU A 52 -7.64 5.92 -10.94
C LEU A 52 -6.57 6.12 -9.87
N VAL A 53 -5.72 7.11 -10.08
CA VAL A 53 -4.57 7.38 -9.21
C VAL A 53 -4.69 8.72 -8.50
N GLY A 54 -3.94 8.91 -7.42
CA GLY A 54 -3.91 10.13 -6.62
C GLY A 54 -3.42 9.85 -5.21
N GLU A 55 -3.07 10.92 -4.49
CA GLU A 55 -2.66 10.81 -3.08
C GLU A 55 -3.78 10.27 -2.20
N ASN A 56 -3.42 9.83 -0.98
CA ASN A 56 -4.41 9.48 0.04
C ASN A 56 -5.27 10.70 0.39
N GLY A 57 -6.59 10.51 0.47
CA GLY A 57 -7.52 11.62 0.63
C GLY A 57 -7.83 12.42 -0.65
N ALA A 58 -7.29 12.04 -1.82
CA ALA A 58 -7.60 12.71 -3.09
C ALA A 58 -9.06 12.54 -3.56
N GLY A 59 -9.82 11.61 -2.95
CA GLY A 59 -11.22 11.34 -3.29
C GLY A 59 -11.46 10.09 -4.12
N LYS A 60 -10.43 9.26 -4.40
CA LYS A 60 -10.53 8.05 -5.24
C LYS A 60 -11.57 7.06 -4.74
N SER A 61 -11.42 6.59 -3.49
CA SER A 61 -12.37 5.64 -2.88
C SER A 61 -13.77 6.23 -2.78
N THR A 62 -13.90 7.54 -2.51
CA THR A 62 -15.21 8.23 -2.52
C THR A 62 -15.87 8.15 -3.89
N LEU A 63 -15.12 8.40 -4.96
CA LEU A 63 -15.63 8.34 -6.33
C LEU A 63 -16.08 6.91 -6.69
N MET A 64 -15.31 5.90 -6.28
CA MET A 64 -15.66 4.50 -6.52
C MET A 64 -16.79 4.00 -5.62
N HIS A 65 -16.89 4.48 -4.38
CA HIS A 65 -18.04 4.19 -3.51
C HIS A 65 -19.34 4.75 -4.10
N ILE A 66 -19.28 5.90 -4.79
CA ILE A 66 -20.44 6.44 -5.52
C ILE A 66 -20.78 5.52 -6.70
N ALA A 67 -19.79 5.09 -7.48
CA ALA A 67 -19.98 4.14 -8.57
C ALA A 67 -20.53 2.78 -8.12
N ALA A 68 -20.20 2.35 -6.91
CA ALA A 68 -20.70 1.11 -6.30
C ALA A 68 -22.03 1.28 -5.53
N GLY A 69 -22.66 2.47 -5.56
CA GLY A 69 -23.93 2.73 -4.88
C GLY A 69 -23.86 2.74 -3.34
N MET A 70 -22.64 2.84 -2.78
CA MET A 70 -22.45 2.86 -1.32
C MET A 70 -22.68 4.26 -0.72
N VAL A 71 -22.44 5.30 -1.51
CA VAL A 71 -22.57 6.70 -1.11
C VAL A 71 -23.27 7.47 -2.23
N PRO A 72 -24.36 8.20 -1.97
CA PRO A 72 -24.98 9.04 -2.99
C PRO A 72 -24.11 10.27 -3.27
N PRO A 73 -24.01 10.72 -4.53
CA PRO A 73 -23.35 11.99 -4.85
C PRO A 73 -24.22 13.17 -4.38
N ASP A 74 -23.58 14.29 -4.04
CA ASP A 74 -24.30 15.54 -3.74
C ASP A 74 -24.70 16.28 -5.03
N ALA A 75 -23.97 16.09 -6.13
CA ALA A 75 -24.27 16.56 -7.47
C ALA A 75 -23.52 15.70 -8.52
N GLY A 76 -23.95 15.80 -9.76
CA GLY A 76 -23.47 14.98 -10.88
C GLY A 76 -24.35 13.76 -11.11
N THR A 77 -24.03 12.97 -12.12
CA THR A 77 -24.82 11.82 -12.56
C THR A 77 -23.97 10.59 -12.78
N VAL A 78 -24.56 9.41 -12.53
CA VAL A 78 -23.98 8.10 -12.82
C VAL A 78 -24.70 7.52 -14.03
N HIS A 79 -23.95 7.00 -14.99
CA HIS A 79 -24.51 6.35 -16.18
C HIS A 79 -23.97 4.92 -16.26
N ALA A 80 -24.85 3.98 -16.52
CA ALA A 80 -24.53 2.60 -16.87
C ALA A 80 -24.99 2.33 -18.30
N GLU A 81 -24.09 1.84 -19.15
CA GLU A 81 -24.35 1.57 -20.56
C GLU A 81 -25.05 2.75 -21.30
N GLY A 82 -24.59 3.98 -21.02
CA GLY A 82 -25.10 5.21 -21.59
C GLY A 82 -26.42 5.74 -21.00
N ARG A 83 -27.03 5.02 -20.06
CA ARG A 83 -28.29 5.43 -19.40
C ARG A 83 -28.00 6.03 -18.03
N GLU A 84 -28.60 7.17 -17.72
CA GLU A 84 -28.52 7.71 -16.37
C GLU A 84 -29.22 6.78 -15.39
N VAL A 85 -28.53 6.46 -14.28
CA VAL A 85 -29.01 5.58 -13.22
C VAL A 85 -28.89 6.25 -11.86
N ARG A 86 -29.79 5.92 -10.97
CA ARG A 86 -29.70 6.33 -9.55
C ARG A 86 -29.43 5.12 -8.70
N LEU A 87 -28.26 5.09 -8.08
CA LEU A 87 -27.85 4.03 -7.18
C LEU A 87 -28.18 4.42 -5.74
N HIS A 88 -29.10 3.69 -5.12
CA HIS A 88 -29.50 3.89 -3.72
C HIS A 88 -28.83 2.90 -2.79
N SER A 89 -28.27 1.84 -3.33
CA SER A 89 -27.63 0.78 -2.58
C SER A 89 -26.58 0.04 -3.43
N PRO A 90 -25.64 -0.70 -2.80
CA PRO A 90 -24.73 -1.60 -3.50
C PRO A 90 -25.45 -2.72 -4.28
N ARG A 91 -26.68 -3.02 -3.92
CA ARG A 91 -27.51 -3.99 -4.65
C ARG A 91 -27.85 -3.46 -6.04
N ASP A 92 -28.24 -2.18 -6.15
CA ASP A 92 -28.58 -1.56 -7.43
C ASP A 92 -27.38 -1.58 -8.38
N ALA A 93 -26.18 -1.31 -7.86
CA ALA A 93 -24.94 -1.37 -8.62
C ALA A 93 -24.65 -2.81 -9.12
N ARG A 94 -24.85 -3.81 -8.26
CA ARG A 94 -24.69 -5.23 -8.64
C ARG A 94 -25.69 -5.68 -9.71
N GLU A 95 -26.94 -5.23 -9.64
CA GLU A 95 -27.95 -5.53 -10.66
C GLU A 95 -27.59 -4.94 -12.03
N LEU A 96 -26.77 -3.88 -12.05
CA LEU A 96 -26.19 -3.29 -13.27
C LEU A 96 -24.84 -3.92 -13.66
N GLY A 97 -24.41 -4.99 -12.99
CA GLY A 97 -23.15 -5.66 -13.26
C GLY A 97 -21.91 -4.92 -12.75
N ILE A 98 -22.04 -4.05 -11.76
CA ILE A 98 -20.92 -3.34 -11.13
C ILE A 98 -20.56 -4.03 -9.81
N GLY A 99 -19.38 -4.64 -9.75
CA GLY A 99 -18.84 -5.28 -8.56
C GLY A 99 -17.67 -4.47 -7.98
N MET A 100 -17.57 -4.37 -6.65
CA MET A 100 -16.46 -3.72 -5.97
C MET A 100 -15.70 -4.70 -5.10
N VAL A 101 -14.38 -4.65 -5.20
CA VAL A 101 -13.42 -5.34 -4.34
C VAL A 101 -12.74 -4.27 -3.48
N HIS A 102 -12.94 -4.37 -2.18
CA HIS A 102 -12.45 -3.39 -1.21
C HIS A 102 -11.00 -3.63 -0.83
N GLN A 103 -10.34 -2.58 -0.34
CA GLN A 103 -8.98 -2.64 0.18
C GLN A 103 -8.84 -3.63 1.36
N HIS A 104 -9.87 -3.74 2.20
CA HIS A 104 -9.94 -4.72 3.28
C HIS A 104 -10.88 -5.86 2.88
N PHE A 105 -10.47 -7.10 3.19
CA PHE A 105 -11.28 -8.27 2.89
C PHE A 105 -12.64 -8.20 3.59
N THR A 106 -13.70 -8.45 2.84
CA THR A 106 -15.08 -8.49 3.32
C THR A 106 -15.60 -9.91 3.49
N SER A 107 -14.78 -10.92 3.21
CA SER A 107 -15.09 -12.33 3.43
C SER A 107 -15.20 -12.65 4.92
N ILE A 108 -16.23 -13.42 5.27
CA ILE A 108 -16.47 -13.84 6.65
C ILE A 108 -15.57 -15.02 6.97
N GLY A 109 -14.60 -14.82 7.87
CA GLY A 109 -13.56 -15.79 8.20
C GLY A 109 -14.10 -17.14 8.72
N GLY A 110 -15.20 -17.12 9.47
CA GLY A 110 -15.87 -18.32 10.00
C GLY A 110 -16.70 -19.08 8.98
N LEU A 111 -16.87 -18.58 7.76
CA LEU A 111 -17.55 -19.25 6.67
C LEU A 111 -16.54 -19.85 5.69
N THR A 112 -16.95 -20.95 5.03
CA THR A 112 -16.18 -21.56 3.95
C THR A 112 -16.17 -20.67 2.69
N VAL A 113 -15.28 -20.96 1.73
CA VAL A 113 -15.27 -20.33 0.41
C VAL A 113 -16.65 -20.43 -0.25
N ARG A 114 -17.24 -21.64 -0.24
CA ARG A 114 -18.58 -21.93 -0.78
C ARG A 114 -19.65 -21.05 -0.15
N GLU A 115 -19.68 -20.95 1.17
CA GLU A 115 -20.67 -20.17 1.90
C GLU A 115 -20.51 -18.66 1.65
N ASN A 116 -19.27 -18.16 1.59
CA ASN A 116 -19.00 -16.76 1.21
C ASN A 116 -19.51 -16.43 -0.20
N LEU A 117 -19.31 -17.34 -1.17
CA LEU A 117 -19.79 -17.17 -2.54
C LEU A 117 -21.32 -17.26 -2.61
N ALA A 118 -21.93 -18.20 -1.90
CA ALA A 118 -23.40 -18.35 -1.81
C ALA A 118 -24.06 -17.10 -1.20
N LEU A 119 -23.46 -16.56 -0.15
CA LEU A 119 -23.91 -15.31 0.48
C LEU A 119 -23.82 -14.12 -0.50
N ALA A 120 -22.72 -14.01 -1.24
CA ALA A 120 -22.54 -12.95 -2.25
C ALA A 120 -23.56 -13.08 -3.39
N ALA A 121 -23.81 -14.30 -3.88
CA ALA A 121 -24.79 -14.58 -4.93
C ALA A 121 -26.24 -14.41 -4.47
N GLY A 122 -26.50 -14.29 -3.16
CA GLY A 122 -27.86 -14.25 -2.60
C GLY A 122 -28.65 -15.58 -2.74
N GLN A 123 -27.94 -16.68 -2.99
CA GLN A 123 -28.51 -18.01 -3.19
C GLN A 123 -27.70 -19.07 -2.45
N LEU A 124 -28.35 -19.90 -1.66
CA LEU A 124 -27.74 -21.00 -0.91
C LEU A 124 -27.24 -22.19 -1.76
N GLY A 125 -27.45 -22.16 -3.06
CA GLY A 125 -26.96 -23.17 -4.00
C GLY A 125 -27.15 -22.74 -5.45
N GLY A 126 -26.23 -23.21 -6.33
CA GLY A 126 -26.38 -23.00 -7.76
C GLY A 126 -25.65 -21.83 -8.39
N TRP A 127 -24.64 -21.22 -7.69
CA TRP A 127 -23.73 -20.29 -8.36
C TRP A 127 -22.78 -21.05 -9.30
N THR A 128 -22.56 -20.51 -10.46
CA THR A 128 -21.59 -21.01 -11.43
C THR A 128 -20.60 -19.90 -11.75
N VAL A 129 -19.32 -20.23 -11.82
CA VAL A 129 -18.27 -19.33 -12.30
C VAL A 129 -17.69 -19.95 -13.57
N GLY A 130 -17.80 -19.22 -14.69
CA GLY A 130 -17.17 -19.58 -15.95
C GLY A 130 -15.93 -18.73 -16.24
N GLY A 131 -15.16 -19.10 -17.25
CA GLY A 131 -14.01 -18.30 -17.71
C GLY A 131 -13.03 -17.96 -16.60
N VAL A 132 -12.78 -16.67 -16.40
CA VAL A 132 -11.85 -16.14 -15.35
C VAL A 132 -12.22 -16.64 -13.96
N GLY A 133 -13.50 -16.79 -13.64
CA GLY A 133 -13.94 -17.29 -12.34
C GLY A 133 -13.50 -18.73 -12.09
N ALA A 134 -13.50 -19.58 -13.10
CA ALA A 134 -13.00 -20.96 -12.98
C ALA A 134 -11.50 -20.99 -12.67
N ARG A 135 -10.69 -20.14 -13.31
CA ARG A 135 -9.25 -19.99 -12.99
C ARG A 135 -9.01 -19.48 -11.58
N LEU A 136 -9.82 -18.53 -11.11
CA LEU A 136 -9.72 -18.03 -9.73
C LEU A 136 -10.01 -19.12 -8.70
N MET A 137 -10.83 -20.12 -9.04
CA MET A 137 -11.11 -21.28 -8.18
C MET A 137 -9.98 -22.31 -8.16
N GLU A 138 -9.05 -22.30 -9.12
CA GLU A 138 -7.94 -23.27 -9.16
C GLU A 138 -7.10 -23.21 -7.87
N GLY A 139 -6.96 -24.36 -7.20
CA GLY A 139 -6.26 -24.45 -5.91
C GLY A 139 -6.98 -23.78 -4.73
N LEU A 140 -8.26 -23.41 -4.88
CA LEU A 140 -9.11 -22.90 -3.83
C LEU A 140 -10.18 -23.96 -3.50
N SER A 141 -10.03 -24.68 -2.40
CA SER A 141 -11.03 -25.66 -2.00
C SER A 141 -12.31 -24.97 -1.51
N PRO A 142 -13.49 -25.30 -2.06
CA PRO A 142 -14.76 -24.68 -1.65
C PRO A 142 -15.11 -24.87 -0.17
N ASP A 143 -14.58 -25.91 0.47
CA ASP A 143 -14.91 -26.28 1.85
C ASP A 143 -13.87 -25.74 2.87
N THR A 144 -12.85 -25.00 2.39
CA THR A 144 -11.88 -24.33 3.27
C THR A 144 -12.51 -23.09 3.92
N LEU A 145 -12.31 -22.91 5.23
CA LEU A 145 -12.70 -21.68 5.93
C LEU A 145 -11.91 -20.47 5.39
N ALA A 146 -12.58 -19.35 5.21
CA ALA A 146 -11.93 -18.13 4.71
C ALA A 146 -10.82 -17.64 5.65
N SER A 147 -10.90 -17.91 6.96
CA SER A 147 -9.82 -17.60 7.92
C SER A 147 -8.53 -18.38 7.67
N GLY A 148 -8.60 -19.57 7.07
CA GLY A 148 -7.45 -20.41 6.75
C GLY A 148 -6.79 -20.11 5.39
N LEU A 149 -7.36 -19.19 4.61
CA LEU A 149 -6.81 -18.82 3.31
C LEU A 149 -5.60 -17.89 3.44
N SER A 150 -4.63 -18.05 2.53
CA SER A 150 -3.56 -17.06 2.37
C SER A 150 -4.12 -15.72 1.88
N ILE A 151 -3.32 -14.65 1.97
CA ILE A 151 -3.72 -13.31 1.52
C ILE A 151 -4.12 -13.32 0.03
N ALA A 152 -3.32 -13.96 -0.82
CA ALA A 152 -3.64 -14.09 -2.25
C ALA A 152 -4.91 -14.90 -2.51
N GLN A 153 -5.14 -15.97 -1.74
CA GLN A 153 -6.37 -16.74 -1.83
C GLN A 153 -7.60 -15.94 -1.39
N ARG A 154 -7.47 -15.12 -0.34
CA ARG A 154 -8.54 -14.19 0.08
C ARG A 154 -8.82 -13.13 -0.98
N GLN A 155 -7.78 -12.56 -1.60
CA GLN A 155 -7.95 -11.63 -2.70
C GLN A 155 -8.72 -12.25 -3.87
N ARG A 156 -8.38 -13.49 -4.24
CA ARG A 156 -9.11 -14.24 -5.26
C ARG A 156 -10.57 -14.50 -4.86
N LEU A 157 -10.83 -14.81 -3.60
CA LEU A 157 -12.20 -14.96 -3.08
C LEU A 157 -13.01 -13.66 -3.19
N GLU A 158 -12.41 -12.49 -2.88
CA GLU A 158 -13.09 -11.20 -3.02
C GLU A 158 -13.49 -10.92 -4.49
N ILE A 159 -12.60 -11.21 -5.44
CA ILE A 159 -12.91 -11.07 -6.87
C ILE A 159 -13.99 -12.07 -7.30
N LEU A 160 -13.91 -13.32 -6.84
CA LEU A 160 -14.93 -14.34 -7.10
C LEU A 160 -16.32 -13.92 -6.59
N LYS A 161 -16.39 -13.28 -5.41
CA LYS A 161 -17.64 -12.74 -4.86
C LYS A 161 -18.28 -11.70 -5.79
N ALA A 162 -17.48 -10.88 -6.46
CA ALA A 162 -18.00 -9.95 -7.46
C ALA A 162 -18.44 -10.68 -8.75
N LEU A 163 -17.66 -11.67 -9.21
CA LEU A 163 -17.97 -12.40 -10.44
C LEU A 163 -19.21 -13.30 -10.34
N VAL A 164 -19.45 -13.94 -9.20
CA VAL A 164 -20.66 -14.77 -9.01
C VAL A 164 -21.95 -13.95 -9.04
N THR A 165 -21.88 -12.63 -8.85
CA THR A 165 -23.03 -11.72 -9.02
C THR A 165 -23.20 -11.23 -10.45
N GLY A 166 -22.39 -11.72 -11.40
CA GLY A 166 -22.47 -11.34 -12.80
C GLY A 166 -21.78 -10.00 -13.13
N ALA A 167 -20.77 -9.61 -12.36
CA ALA A 167 -20.07 -8.35 -12.59
C ALA A 167 -19.41 -8.30 -13.98
N ARG A 168 -19.69 -7.22 -14.71
CA ARG A 168 -19.07 -6.83 -15.98
C ARG A 168 -18.10 -5.65 -15.79
N VAL A 169 -18.26 -4.92 -14.71
CA VAL A 169 -17.38 -3.86 -14.26
C VAL A 169 -16.82 -4.26 -12.89
N LEU A 170 -15.50 -4.30 -12.75
CA LEU A 170 -14.83 -4.52 -11.48
C LEU A 170 -14.16 -3.23 -11.01
N LEU A 171 -14.54 -2.77 -9.83
CA LEU A 171 -13.89 -1.66 -9.14
C LEU A 171 -12.93 -2.25 -8.10
N LEU A 172 -11.62 -2.19 -8.35
CA LEU A 172 -10.59 -2.80 -7.50
C LEU A 172 -9.88 -1.71 -6.69
N ASP A 173 -10.07 -1.68 -5.37
CA ASP A 173 -9.44 -0.68 -4.50
C ASP A 173 -8.17 -1.24 -3.86
N GLU A 174 -7.01 -0.80 -4.35
CA GLU A 174 -5.66 -1.23 -3.94
C GLU A 174 -5.46 -2.77 -3.87
N PRO A 175 -5.82 -3.52 -4.93
CA PRO A 175 -5.90 -4.97 -4.87
C PRO A 175 -4.55 -5.67 -4.68
N THR A 176 -3.44 -4.96 -4.88
CA THR A 176 -2.07 -5.47 -4.82
C THR A 176 -1.32 -5.07 -3.56
N ALA A 177 -1.98 -4.38 -2.61
CA ALA A 177 -1.30 -3.80 -1.45
C ALA A 177 -0.62 -4.84 -0.53
N LEU A 178 -1.14 -6.07 -0.51
CA LEU A 178 -0.69 -7.16 0.37
C LEU A 178 -0.11 -8.36 -0.39
N LEU A 179 0.04 -8.25 -1.71
CA LEU A 179 0.48 -9.35 -2.58
C LEU A 179 1.99 -9.31 -2.83
N THR A 180 2.59 -10.49 -2.95
CA THR A 180 3.97 -10.63 -3.43
C THR A 180 4.07 -10.27 -4.91
N PRO A 181 5.26 -9.93 -5.44
CA PRO A 181 5.45 -9.60 -6.86
C PRO A 181 4.89 -10.66 -7.82
N VAL A 182 5.07 -11.95 -7.50
CA VAL A 182 4.53 -13.06 -8.32
C VAL A 182 3.00 -13.09 -8.30
N GLU A 183 2.40 -12.86 -7.13
CA GLU A 183 0.94 -12.81 -6.98
C GLU A 183 0.34 -11.58 -7.65
N VAL A 184 1.07 -10.46 -7.68
CA VAL A 184 0.68 -9.25 -8.43
C VAL A 184 0.63 -9.54 -9.92
N GLU A 185 1.67 -10.19 -10.50
CA GLU A 185 1.66 -10.59 -11.91
C GLU A 185 0.51 -11.53 -12.24
N ALA A 186 0.26 -12.53 -11.39
CA ALA A 186 -0.87 -13.44 -11.55
C ALA A 186 -2.23 -12.71 -11.52
N LEU A 187 -2.38 -11.71 -10.64
CA LEU A 187 -3.58 -10.88 -10.59
C LEU A 187 -3.73 -10.03 -11.86
N HIS A 188 -2.64 -9.43 -12.36
CA HIS A 188 -2.66 -8.66 -13.60
C HIS A 188 -3.07 -9.53 -14.81
N ASP A 189 -2.61 -10.78 -14.88
CA ASP A 189 -3.02 -11.71 -15.93
C ASP A 189 -4.51 -12.02 -15.87
N LEU A 190 -5.05 -12.22 -14.67
CA LEU A 190 -6.50 -12.42 -14.46
C LEU A 190 -7.31 -11.17 -14.87
N ILE A 191 -6.83 -9.97 -14.52
CA ILE A 191 -7.46 -8.70 -14.94
C ILE A 191 -7.48 -8.61 -16.47
N ARG A 192 -6.34 -8.88 -17.13
CA ARG A 192 -6.26 -8.84 -18.60
C ARG A 192 -7.21 -9.85 -19.25
N GLU A 193 -7.34 -11.05 -18.68
CA GLU A 193 -8.28 -12.07 -19.19
C GLU A 193 -9.74 -11.63 -19.02
N PHE A 194 -10.09 -11.05 -17.87
CA PHE A 194 -11.43 -10.52 -17.62
C PHE A 194 -11.78 -9.41 -18.63
N VAL A 195 -10.87 -8.50 -18.88
CA VAL A 195 -11.04 -7.41 -19.83
C VAL A 195 -11.17 -7.95 -21.27
N LYS A 196 -10.34 -8.93 -21.68
CA LYS A 196 -10.44 -9.59 -22.98
C LYS A 196 -11.79 -10.32 -23.19
N SER A 197 -12.44 -10.76 -22.12
CA SER A 197 -13.77 -11.37 -22.19
C SER A 197 -14.91 -10.34 -22.32
N GLY A 198 -14.58 -9.05 -22.43
CA GLY A 198 -15.55 -7.94 -22.57
C GLY A 198 -15.91 -7.26 -21.25
N GLY A 199 -15.26 -7.63 -20.14
CA GLY A 199 -15.35 -6.90 -18.88
C GLY A 199 -14.58 -5.58 -18.91
N ALA A 200 -14.69 -4.81 -17.83
CA ALA A 200 -13.95 -3.58 -17.63
C ALA A 200 -13.48 -3.46 -16.18
N VAL A 201 -12.30 -2.87 -15.96
CA VAL A 201 -11.70 -2.76 -14.63
C VAL A 201 -11.31 -1.31 -14.33
N ALA A 202 -11.83 -0.77 -13.23
CA ALA A 202 -11.28 0.43 -12.61
C ALA A 202 -10.26 -0.01 -11.54
N LEU A 203 -8.99 0.32 -11.76
CA LEU A 203 -7.90 -0.03 -10.86
C LEU A 203 -7.51 1.20 -10.03
N ILE A 204 -7.81 1.17 -8.73
CA ILE A 204 -7.37 2.22 -7.81
C ILE A 204 -6.05 1.79 -7.21
N THR A 205 -5.02 2.59 -7.44
CA THR A 205 -3.70 2.35 -6.88
C THR A 205 -2.93 3.67 -6.74
N HIS A 206 -1.92 3.69 -5.89
CA HIS A 206 -0.94 4.77 -5.81
C HIS A 206 0.42 4.35 -6.39
N LYS A 207 0.56 3.09 -6.83
CA LYS A 207 1.79 2.52 -7.39
C LYS A 207 1.89 2.83 -8.88
N LEU A 208 2.67 3.86 -9.25
CA LEU A 208 2.73 4.35 -10.64
C LEU A 208 3.25 3.30 -11.63
N ARG A 209 4.17 2.43 -11.23
CA ARG A 209 4.65 1.33 -12.09
C ARG A 209 3.57 0.31 -12.41
N GLU A 210 2.69 0.03 -11.45
CA GLU A 210 1.54 -0.85 -11.67
C GLU A 210 0.59 -0.24 -12.72
N VAL A 211 0.33 1.06 -12.62
CA VAL A 211 -0.46 1.80 -13.60
C VAL A 211 0.13 1.67 -15.00
N LEU A 212 1.41 2.00 -15.15
CA LEU A 212 2.11 1.98 -16.44
C LEU A 212 2.20 0.58 -17.07
N GLY A 213 2.22 -0.49 -16.24
CA GLY A 213 2.31 -1.87 -16.70
C GLY A 213 0.99 -2.57 -16.98
N THR A 214 -0.14 -2.04 -16.46
CA THR A 214 -1.39 -2.81 -16.43
C THR A 214 -2.57 -2.07 -17.06
N SER A 215 -2.62 -0.73 -16.99
CA SER A 215 -3.78 0.03 -17.45
C SER A 215 -3.64 0.57 -18.88
N ASP A 216 -4.77 0.72 -19.56
CA ASP A 216 -4.88 1.31 -20.88
C ASP A 216 -5.02 2.83 -20.78
N ARG A 217 -5.79 3.29 -19.79
CA ARG A 217 -6.04 4.70 -19.50
C ARG A 217 -5.78 5.01 -18.04
N VAL A 218 -5.48 6.26 -17.77
CA VAL A 218 -5.26 6.77 -16.43
C VAL A 218 -6.00 8.08 -16.19
N THR A 219 -6.59 8.20 -15.00
CA THR A 219 -7.15 9.45 -14.47
C THR A 219 -6.45 9.74 -13.15
N VAL A 220 -5.87 10.93 -13.03
CA VAL A 220 -5.24 11.40 -11.79
C VAL A 220 -6.21 12.31 -11.06
N LEU A 221 -6.48 11.97 -9.80
CA LEU A 221 -7.29 12.77 -8.91
C LEU A 221 -6.41 13.44 -7.84
N ARG A 222 -6.55 14.75 -7.67
CA ARG A 222 -5.85 15.52 -6.64
C ARG A 222 -6.82 16.46 -5.93
N ARG A 223 -6.95 16.34 -4.61
CA ARG A 223 -7.84 17.16 -3.76
C ARG A 223 -9.28 17.24 -4.33
N GLY A 224 -9.80 16.11 -4.81
CA GLY A 224 -11.15 15.99 -5.35
C GLY A 224 -11.33 16.47 -6.79
N ILE A 225 -10.26 16.86 -7.49
CA ILE A 225 -10.29 17.38 -8.87
C ILE A 225 -9.45 16.49 -9.78
N VAL A 226 -9.94 16.20 -10.98
CA VAL A 226 -9.17 15.51 -12.02
C VAL A 226 -8.10 16.46 -12.57
N THR A 227 -6.83 16.10 -12.39
CA THR A 227 -5.67 16.90 -12.85
C THR A 227 -5.05 16.39 -14.15
N LEU A 228 -5.25 15.10 -14.46
CA LEU A 228 -4.80 14.48 -15.70
C LEU A 228 -5.77 13.36 -16.08
N ARG A 229 -6.03 13.23 -17.39
CA ARG A 229 -6.72 12.11 -17.99
C ARG A 229 -6.10 11.84 -19.37
N GLY A 230 -5.76 10.59 -19.66
CA GLY A 230 -5.17 10.23 -20.95
C GLY A 230 -4.94 8.74 -21.10
N MET A 231 -4.34 8.37 -22.22
CA MET A 231 -3.85 7.02 -22.47
C MET A 231 -2.61 6.79 -21.60
N THR A 232 -2.52 5.63 -20.97
CA THR A 232 -1.38 5.31 -20.10
C THR A 232 -0.07 5.24 -20.90
N ALA A 233 -0.12 4.77 -22.13
CA ALA A 233 1.05 4.70 -23.03
C ALA A 233 1.68 6.08 -23.36
N GLU A 234 0.95 7.16 -23.16
CA GLU A 234 1.43 8.54 -23.34
C GLU A 234 2.02 9.14 -22.06
N GLN A 235 1.97 8.41 -20.96
CA GLN A 235 2.39 8.90 -19.64
C GLN A 235 3.73 8.30 -19.21
N THR A 236 4.41 9.03 -18.36
CA THR A 236 5.62 8.58 -17.66
C THR A 236 5.36 8.58 -16.15
N GLU A 237 6.17 7.85 -15.39
CA GLU A 237 6.11 7.88 -13.92
C GLU A 237 6.21 9.32 -13.40
N GLN A 238 7.08 10.13 -14.01
CA GLN A 238 7.28 11.53 -13.66
C GLN A 238 6.04 12.40 -13.96
N SER A 239 5.40 12.23 -15.14
CA SER A 239 4.19 13.00 -15.50
C SER A 239 3.02 12.69 -14.57
N LEU A 240 2.86 11.42 -14.20
CA LEU A 240 1.83 10.98 -13.25
C LEU A 240 2.12 11.51 -11.85
N ALA A 241 3.35 11.39 -11.36
CA ALA A 241 3.75 11.93 -10.06
C ALA A 241 3.52 13.44 -9.99
N GLN A 242 3.91 14.19 -11.02
CA GLN A 242 3.68 15.62 -11.11
C GLN A 242 2.19 15.99 -11.08
N ALA A 243 1.35 15.23 -11.79
CA ALA A 243 -0.09 15.44 -11.78
C ALA A 243 -0.72 15.15 -10.41
N MET A 244 -0.16 14.16 -9.66
CA MET A 244 -0.60 13.80 -8.30
C MET A 244 -0.22 14.87 -7.27
N ILE A 245 1.04 15.31 -7.26
CA ILE A 245 1.60 16.20 -6.23
C ILE A 245 1.38 17.68 -6.59
N GLY A 246 1.51 18.03 -7.88
CA GLY A 246 1.42 19.39 -8.41
C GLY A 246 2.76 20.12 -8.46
N PRO A 247 2.80 21.34 -9.04
CA PRO A 247 4.04 22.06 -9.29
C PRO A 247 4.82 22.46 -8.03
N GLU A 248 4.16 22.48 -6.88
CA GLU A 248 4.79 22.83 -5.59
C GLU A 248 5.54 21.64 -4.95
N GLY A 249 5.32 20.40 -5.43
CA GLY A 249 5.89 19.17 -4.86
C GLY A 249 7.13 18.64 -5.58
N VAL A 250 7.44 19.15 -6.76
CA VAL A 250 8.63 18.73 -7.53
C VAL A 250 9.81 19.63 -7.22
N ALA A 251 10.19 19.73 -5.95
CA ALA A 251 11.54 20.12 -5.61
C ALA A 251 12.39 18.85 -5.79
N SER A 252 12.92 18.71 -7.01
CA SER A 252 14.08 17.92 -7.39
C SER A 252 14.47 16.80 -6.43
N GLY A 253 13.81 15.67 -6.56
CA GLY A 253 14.41 14.38 -6.22
C GLY A 253 15.44 14.03 -7.29
N GLU A 254 16.54 14.79 -7.41
CA GLU A 254 17.76 14.23 -7.95
C GLU A 254 18.06 13.04 -7.03
N ALA A 255 18.06 11.85 -7.61
CA ALA A 255 18.68 10.68 -7.03
C ALA A 255 20.13 11.07 -6.77
N GLN A 256 20.38 11.68 -5.64
CA GLN A 256 21.73 11.76 -5.11
C GLN A 256 22.07 10.30 -4.82
N SER A 257 22.70 9.68 -5.80
CA SER A 257 23.58 8.54 -5.59
C SER A 257 24.42 8.91 -4.37
N GLY A 258 24.07 8.33 -3.23
CA GLY A 258 24.69 8.63 -1.95
C GLY A 258 26.19 8.52 -2.09
N GLY A 259 26.84 9.66 -2.21
CA GLY A 259 28.28 9.77 -2.14
C GLY A 259 28.70 9.10 -0.85
N ARG A 260 29.55 8.10 -1.01
CA ARG A 260 30.27 7.37 0.01
C ARG A 260 30.88 8.39 1.00
N ARG A 261 30.15 8.65 2.09
CA ARG A 261 30.75 9.24 3.28
C ARG A 261 31.20 8.07 4.14
N ASP A 262 32.48 8.08 4.48
CA ASP A 262 33.02 7.13 5.44
C ASP A 262 32.19 7.19 6.73
N PRO A 263 31.89 6.03 7.35
CA PRO A 263 31.09 5.99 8.56
C PRO A 263 31.76 6.84 9.62
N VAL A 264 31.00 7.78 10.18
CA VAL A 264 31.41 8.51 11.38
C VAL A 264 31.75 7.44 12.43
N ALA A 265 32.94 7.56 13.03
CA ALA A 265 33.43 6.61 14.02
C ALA A 265 32.40 6.47 15.14
N ALA A 266 31.68 5.37 15.14
CA ALA A 266 30.51 5.13 15.96
C ALA A 266 30.90 4.35 17.19
N LEU A 267 30.39 4.77 18.30
CA LEU A 267 30.27 4.02 19.56
C LEU A 267 29.66 2.64 19.24
N GLY A 268 30.39 1.57 19.52
CA GLY A 268 30.19 0.19 19.15
C GLY A 268 28.81 -0.43 19.44
N VAL A 269 27.82 -0.02 18.71
CA VAL A 269 26.50 -0.64 18.69
C VAL A 269 26.46 -1.53 17.47
N THR A 270 26.37 -2.84 17.69
CA THR A 270 26.25 -3.83 16.64
C THR A 270 24.96 -4.61 16.83
N VAL A 271 24.22 -4.78 15.74
CA VAL A 271 23.20 -5.82 15.63
C VAL A 271 23.85 -6.98 14.89
N GLY A 272 24.03 -8.11 15.57
CA GLY A 272 24.49 -9.35 14.94
C GLY A 272 23.31 -10.25 14.62
N ILE A 273 23.27 -10.79 13.40
CA ILE A 273 22.29 -11.78 12.95
C ILE A 273 23.09 -12.94 12.36
N GLY A 274 23.38 -13.97 13.16
CA GLY A 274 24.33 -15.00 12.78
C GLY A 274 25.72 -14.43 12.59
N GLU A 275 26.27 -14.54 11.36
CA GLU A 275 27.56 -13.98 10.96
C GLU A 275 27.44 -12.54 10.38
N ILE A 276 26.21 -12.03 10.20
CA ILE A 276 25.96 -10.70 9.65
C ILE A 276 26.03 -9.68 10.78
N GLU A 277 26.91 -8.69 10.63
CA GLU A 277 27.02 -7.56 11.55
C GLU A 277 26.51 -6.28 10.88
N LEU A 278 25.66 -5.53 11.58
CA LEU A 278 25.18 -4.23 11.17
C LEU A 278 25.95 -3.14 11.93
N ARG A 279 26.34 -2.10 11.22
CA ARG A 279 27.12 -1.00 11.75
C ARG A 279 26.24 0.19 12.08
N SER A 280 26.68 0.99 13.03
CA SER A 280 26.04 2.25 13.36
C SER A 280 25.98 3.16 12.11
N GLY A 281 24.82 3.82 11.92
CA GLY A 281 24.59 4.69 10.78
C GLY A 281 24.21 3.99 9.47
N GLU A 282 24.10 2.65 9.47
CA GLU A 282 23.60 1.93 8.29
C GLU A 282 22.06 1.99 8.21
N LEU A 283 21.54 2.11 6.98
CA LEU A 283 20.14 1.88 6.68
C LEU A 283 20.03 0.55 5.98
N VAL A 284 19.44 -0.43 6.67
CA VAL A 284 19.34 -1.83 6.25
C VAL A 284 17.89 -2.16 5.90
N GLY A 285 17.68 -2.69 4.72
CA GLY A 285 16.40 -3.19 4.27
C GLY A 285 16.25 -4.68 4.56
N LEU A 286 15.11 -5.08 5.07
CA LEU A 286 14.74 -6.47 5.28
C LEU A 286 13.68 -6.86 4.27
N ALA A 287 14.03 -7.75 3.34
CA ALA A 287 13.13 -8.27 2.32
C ALA A 287 12.68 -9.69 2.70
N ALA A 288 11.38 -9.94 2.69
CA ALA A 288 10.83 -11.24 3.03
C ALA A 288 9.42 -11.42 2.45
N VAL A 289 9.03 -12.67 2.22
CA VAL A 289 7.63 -13.04 2.02
C VAL A 289 6.99 -13.28 3.38
N GLU A 290 5.71 -12.95 3.52
CA GLU A 290 4.94 -13.18 4.75
C GLU A 290 5.07 -14.64 5.22
N GLY A 291 5.24 -14.84 6.53
CA GLY A 291 5.45 -16.15 7.15
C GLY A 291 6.90 -16.68 7.08
N ASN A 292 7.85 -15.96 6.51
CA ASN A 292 9.26 -16.39 6.46
C ASN A 292 10.08 -16.08 7.72
N GLY A 293 9.47 -15.48 8.75
CA GLY A 293 10.13 -15.21 10.04
C GLY A 293 10.76 -13.82 10.15
N HIS A 294 10.46 -12.90 9.24
CA HIS A 294 10.97 -11.52 9.27
C HIS A 294 10.40 -10.72 10.45
N ARG A 295 9.12 -10.94 10.81
CA ARG A 295 8.47 -10.25 11.91
C ARG A 295 9.07 -10.69 13.25
N GLU A 296 9.27 -12.00 13.41
CA GLU A 296 9.95 -12.57 14.59
C GLU A 296 11.39 -12.06 14.71
N LEU A 297 12.10 -11.91 13.58
CA LEU A 297 13.44 -11.32 13.53
C LEU A 297 13.44 -9.87 14.00
N LEU A 298 12.54 -9.02 13.47
CA LEU A 298 12.43 -7.62 13.87
C LEU A 298 12.08 -7.46 15.34
N ARG A 299 11.15 -8.29 15.83
CA ARG A 299 10.76 -8.32 17.25
C ARG A 299 11.85 -8.83 18.15
N ALA A 300 12.66 -9.78 17.69
CA ALA A 300 13.83 -10.23 18.43
C ALA A 300 14.93 -9.15 18.51
N ILE A 301 15.13 -8.38 17.43
CA ILE A 301 16.01 -7.22 17.47
C ILE A 301 15.49 -6.17 18.45
N ALA A 302 14.18 -5.99 18.55
CA ALA A 302 13.53 -5.11 19.52
C ALA A 302 13.50 -5.68 20.96
N GLY A 303 13.98 -6.90 21.17
CA GLY A 303 14.00 -7.55 22.49
C GLY A 303 12.65 -8.09 22.96
N LEU A 304 11.66 -8.20 22.06
CA LEU A 304 10.31 -8.67 22.37
C LEU A 304 10.13 -10.17 22.17
N GLU A 305 10.97 -10.78 21.33
CA GLU A 305 10.94 -12.21 21.00
C GLU A 305 12.36 -12.80 20.98
N GLN A 306 12.45 -14.13 20.82
CA GLN A 306 13.73 -14.80 20.62
C GLN A 306 13.87 -15.27 19.16
N PHE A 307 15.02 -14.98 18.57
CA PHE A 307 15.38 -15.47 17.25
C PHE A 307 16.84 -15.97 17.28
N PRO A 308 17.13 -17.16 16.73
CA PRO A 308 18.47 -17.72 16.78
C PRO A 308 19.52 -16.80 16.16
N GLY A 309 20.62 -16.57 16.87
CA GLY A 309 21.74 -15.79 16.38
C GLY A 309 21.58 -14.27 16.44
N VAL A 310 20.48 -13.75 16.96
CA VAL A 310 20.30 -12.29 17.15
C VAL A 310 21.04 -11.84 18.41
N ARG A 311 21.90 -10.86 18.25
CA ARG A 311 22.61 -10.16 19.33
C ARG A 311 22.45 -8.66 19.12
N VAL A 312 22.01 -7.95 20.14
CA VAL A 312 21.83 -6.49 20.07
C VAL A 312 22.52 -5.84 21.27
N THR A 313 23.31 -4.84 20.99
CA THR A 313 23.91 -3.98 22.02
C THR A 313 23.37 -2.55 21.85
N GLY A 314 22.92 -1.93 22.95
CA GLY A 314 22.36 -0.59 22.96
C GLY A 314 20.84 -0.54 23.07
N THR A 315 20.29 0.65 22.90
CA THR A 315 18.85 0.91 22.99
C THR A 315 18.16 0.71 21.65
N VAL A 316 17.06 0.01 21.63
CA VAL A 316 16.27 -0.23 20.41
C VAL A 316 14.91 0.43 20.53
N ALA A 317 14.47 1.09 19.46
CA ALA A 317 13.10 1.53 19.32
C ALA A 317 12.43 0.78 18.15
N LEU A 318 11.21 0.33 18.37
CA LEU A 318 10.37 -0.33 17.36
C LEU A 318 9.20 0.57 16.98
N VAL A 319 9.00 0.77 15.70
CA VAL A 319 7.77 1.32 15.12
C VAL A 319 7.06 0.17 14.40
N PRO A 320 5.95 -0.33 14.96
CA PRO A 320 5.24 -1.48 14.42
C PRO A 320 4.43 -1.11 13.17
N GLU A 321 4.06 -2.14 12.39
CA GLU A 321 3.21 -1.98 11.22
C GLU A 321 1.80 -1.51 11.57
N ASP A 322 1.18 -2.13 12.58
CA ASP A 322 -0.17 -1.73 13.02
C ASP A 322 -0.08 -0.59 14.05
N ARG A 323 -0.33 0.62 13.53
CA ARG A 323 -0.27 1.85 14.30
C ARG A 323 -1.32 1.91 15.41
N THR A 324 -2.47 1.27 15.20
CA THR A 324 -3.64 1.37 16.07
C THR A 324 -3.74 0.24 17.07
N ALA A 325 -3.31 -0.96 16.70
CA ALA A 325 -3.32 -2.10 17.59
C ALA A 325 -2.05 -2.19 18.48
N GLU A 326 -0.90 -1.78 17.93
CA GLU A 326 0.40 -1.96 18.61
C GLU A 326 1.14 -0.64 18.86
N GLY A 327 0.84 0.39 18.07
CA GLY A 327 1.60 1.64 18.05
C GLY A 327 1.07 2.70 19.00
N LEU A 328 -0.17 3.12 18.85
CA LEU A 328 -0.81 4.23 19.57
C LEU A 328 -2.08 3.77 20.25
N ILE A 329 -2.37 4.36 21.39
CA ILE A 329 -3.69 4.26 22.01
C ILE A 329 -4.53 5.44 21.50
N GLY A 330 -5.46 5.15 20.58
CA GLY A 330 -6.22 6.18 19.86
C GLY A 330 -7.08 7.08 20.73
N GLU A 331 -7.56 6.57 21.88
CA GLU A 331 -8.37 7.32 22.84
C GLU A 331 -7.57 8.32 23.69
N LEU A 332 -6.26 8.08 23.83
CA LEU A 332 -5.37 8.94 24.57
C LEU A 332 -4.89 10.14 23.74
N SER A 333 -4.53 11.21 24.42
CA SER A 333 -3.89 12.39 23.83
C SER A 333 -2.50 12.09 23.27
N LEU A 334 -1.96 13.00 22.46
CA LEU A 334 -0.60 12.88 21.94
C LEU A 334 0.43 12.92 23.09
N ALA A 335 0.21 13.77 24.09
CA ALA A 335 1.08 13.86 25.27
C ALA A 335 1.05 12.57 26.10
N GLU A 336 -0.11 11.96 26.30
CA GLU A 336 -0.23 10.68 27.00
C GLU A 336 0.44 9.54 26.22
N ASN A 337 0.28 9.49 24.90
CA ASN A 337 0.98 8.52 24.04
C ASN A 337 2.50 8.69 24.09
N LEU A 338 3.01 9.92 24.19
CA LEU A 338 4.42 10.20 24.35
C LEU A 338 4.93 9.66 25.69
N VAL A 339 4.25 9.99 26.79
CA VAL A 339 4.63 9.56 28.16
C VAL A 339 4.63 8.04 28.29
N LEU A 340 3.61 7.37 27.76
CA LEU A 340 3.53 5.90 27.75
C LEU A 340 4.71 5.25 27.03
N GLY A 341 5.12 5.82 25.89
CA GLY A 341 6.22 5.28 25.10
C GLY A 341 7.60 5.49 25.72
N LEU A 342 7.74 6.47 26.59
CA LEU A 342 9.02 6.86 27.22
C LEU A 342 9.12 6.52 28.70
N GLY A 343 7.98 6.14 29.30
CA GLY A 343 7.92 5.73 30.71
C GLY A 343 8.37 6.82 31.67
N ALA A 344 9.16 6.43 32.68
CA ALA A 344 9.64 7.30 33.73
C ALA A 344 10.82 8.20 33.32
N ASP A 345 10.71 8.89 32.18
CA ASP A 345 11.73 9.83 31.72
C ASP A 345 11.90 11.00 32.70
N PRO A 346 13.12 11.33 33.16
CA PRO A 346 13.36 12.38 34.14
C PRO A 346 12.88 13.78 33.70
N ARG A 347 12.64 13.99 32.42
CA ARG A 347 12.11 15.27 31.88
C ARG A 347 10.71 15.60 32.40
N TRP A 348 9.88 14.58 32.65
CA TRP A 348 8.52 14.75 33.19
C TRP A 348 8.19 13.80 34.35
N ALA A 349 9.02 12.83 34.69
CA ALA A 349 8.82 11.96 35.83
C ALA A 349 9.66 12.42 37.04
N ARG A 350 9.00 12.81 38.10
CA ARG A 350 9.63 13.19 39.39
C ARG A 350 9.18 12.22 40.48
N GLY A 351 9.89 11.10 40.60
CA GLY A 351 9.46 9.99 41.46
C GLY A 351 8.14 9.39 40.97
N ALA A 352 7.12 9.36 41.85
CA ALA A 352 5.78 8.84 41.48
C ALA A 352 4.85 9.89 40.81
N ARG A 353 5.34 11.10 40.57
CA ARG A 353 4.54 12.21 39.98
C ARG A 353 4.98 12.50 38.57
N LEU A 354 3.99 12.72 37.66
CA LEU A 354 4.22 13.17 36.30
C LEU A 354 3.99 14.68 36.18
N ASP A 355 4.94 15.38 35.59
CA ASP A 355 4.80 16.79 35.19
C ASP A 355 4.17 16.86 33.80
N TRP A 356 2.84 16.91 33.78
CA TRP A 356 2.07 17.00 32.53
C TRP A 356 2.32 18.26 31.73
N ASN A 357 2.75 19.34 32.37
CA ASN A 357 3.07 20.58 31.63
C ASN A 357 4.37 20.38 30.83
N ALA A 358 5.37 19.76 31.42
CA ALA A 358 6.61 19.41 30.73
C ALA A 358 6.34 18.41 29.57
N ALA A 359 5.48 17.40 29.79
CA ALA A 359 5.10 16.45 28.75
C ALA A 359 4.36 17.12 27.59
N ARG A 360 3.38 18.01 27.87
CA ARG A 360 2.67 18.78 26.84
C ARG A 360 3.60 19.71 26.06
N GLN A 361 4.47 20.42 26.76
CA GLN A 361 5.45 21.27 26.10
C GLN A 361 6.33 20.47 25.14
N ARG A 362 6.87 19.34 25.60
CA ARG A 362 7.70 18.48 24.73
C ARG A 362 6.92 17.93 23.56
N THR A 363 5.66 17.53 23.76
CA THR A 363 4.78 17.08 22.68
C THR A 363 4.57 18.18 21.64
N THR A 364 4.39 19.44 22.08
CA THR A 364 4.25 20.58 21.16
C THR A 364 5.52 20.78 20.32
N GLU A 365 6.70 20.69 20.92
CA GLU A 365 7.97 20.76 20.21
C GLU A 365 8.12 19.64 19.16
N LEU A 366 7.65 18.42 19.50
CA LEU A 366 7.66 17.29 18.55
C LEU A 366 6.63 17.45 17.42
N ILE A 367 5.44 17.99 17.72
CA ILE A 367 4.43 18.34 16.71
C ILE A 367 5.03 19.27 15.66
N GLU A 368 5.74 20.32 16.10
CA GLU A 368 6.42 21.27 15.22
C GLU A 368 7.58 20.64 14.46
N ALA A 369 8.50 19.94 15.16
CA ALA A 369 9.70 19.35 14.57
C ALA A 369 9.40 18.25 13.53
N PHE A 370 8.32 17.52 13.72
CA PHE A 370 7.87 16.46 12.81
C PHE A 370 6.77 16.88 11.86
N GLU A 371 6.40 18.17 11.87
CA GLU A 371 5.33 18.71 11.01
C GLU A 371 4.04 17.88 11.14
N ILE A 372 3.65 17.53 12.37
CA ILE A 372 2.43 16.77 12.65
C ILE A 372 1.25 17.74 12.60
N VAL A 373 0.28 17.45 11.73
CA VAL A 373 -0.96 18.28 11.70
C VAL A 373 -1.88 17.80 12.80
N ALA A 374 -1.90 18.55 13.90
CA ALA A 374 -2.74 18.29 15.08
C ALA A 374 -3.23 19.61 15.71
N PRO A 375 -4.38 19.65 16.38
CA PRO A 375 -4.85 20.84 17.11
C PRO A 375 -3.95 21.21 18.30
N GLY A 376 -3.18 20.26 18.82
CA GLY A 376 -2.28 20.46 19.96
C GLY A 376 -1.96 19.15 20.69
N PRO A 377 -1.17 19.21 21.79
CA PRO A 377 -0.71 18.02 22.53
C PRO A 377 -1.83 17.23 23.20
N ASP A 378 -2.96 17.87 23.47
CA ASP A 378 -4.14 17.25 24.11
C ASP A 378 -5.11 16.64 23.09
N ALA A 379 -4.82 16.71 21.76
CA ALA A 379 -5.62 16.04 20.73
C ALA A 379 -5.53 14.52 20.88
N ARG A 380 -6.63 13.81 20.62
CA ARG A 380 -6.65 12.34 20.64
C ARG A 380 -5.87 11.78 19.45
N ALA A 381 -4.99 10.80 19.66
CA ALA A 381 -4.18 10.20 18.60
C ALA A 381 -5.02 9.54 17.50
N GLY A 382 -6.19 8.98 17.84
CA GLY A 382 -7.11 8.37 16.89
C GLY A 382 -7.77 9.36 15.92
N THR A 383 -7.73 10.68 16.20
CA THR A 383 -8.28 11.71 15.29
C THR A 383 -7.30 12.16 14.22
N LEU A 384 -6.04 11.76 14.31
CA LEU A 384 -5.02 12.07 13.34
C LEU A 384 -5.18 11.23 12.06
N SER A 385 -4.78 11.82 10.92
CA SER A 385 -4.60 11.03 9.69
C SER A 385 -3.50 9.99 9.87
N GLY A 386 -3.55 8.91 9.09
CA GLY A 386 -2.53 7.85 9.16
C GLY A 386 -1.10 8.35 8.99
N GLY A 387 -0.87 9.35 8.13
CA GLY A 387 0.44 9.99 7.99
C GLY A 387 0.91 10.71 9.25
N ASN A 388 0.01 11.44 9.92
CA ASN A 388 0.34 12.13 11.16
C ASN A 388 0.53 11.15 12.33
N GLN A 389 -0.21 10.05 12.37
CA GLN A 389 0.02 8.96 13.33
C GLN A 389 1.41 8.33 13.14
N GLN A 390 1.83 8.10 11.89
CA GLN A 390 3.16 7.56 11.58
C GLN A 390 4.28 8.52 11.99
N LYS A 391 4.11 9.83 11.73
CA LYS A 391 5.04 10.86 12.19
C LYS A 391 5.15 10.91 13.71
N LEU A 392 4.03 10.77 14.41
CA LEU A 392 3.99 10.72 15.88
C LEU A 392 4.73 9.49 16.42
N LEU A 393 4.52 8.32 15.81
CA LEU A 393 5.23 7.10 16.19
C LEU A 393 6.73 7.21 15.99
N LEU A 394 7.17 7.74 14.85
CA LEU A 394 8.59 7.98 14.59
C LEU A 394 9.18 9.00 15.58
N ALA A 395 8.48 10.11 15.83
CA ALA A 395 8.89 11.14 16.79
C ALA A 395 9.09 10.54 18.19
N ARG A 396 8.12 9.75 18.65
CA ARG A 396 8.17 9.03 19.93
C ARG A 396 9.33 8.04 20.00
N ALA A 397 9.53 7.27 18.93
CA ALA A 397 10.63 6.31 18.85
C ALA A 397 12.00 7.00 18.92
N LEU A 398 12.21 8.09 18.19
CA LEU A 398 13.47 8.83 18.19
C LEU A 398 13.71 9.60 19.50
N GLU A 399 12.65 9.94 20.22
CA GLU A 399 12.75 10.59 21.52
C GLU A 399 13.40 9.69 22.60
N THR A 400 13.36 8.35 22.43
CA THR A 400 14.11 7.41 23.26
C THR A 400 15.62 7.46 23.03
N ARG A 401 16.09 8.21 22.04
CA ARG A 401 17.50 8.27 21.58
C ARG A 401 18.06 6.87 21.31
N PRO A 402 17.43 6.12 20.42
CA PRO A 402 17.80 4.72 20.18
C PRO A 402 19.14 4.65 19.43
N SER A 403 19.88 3.58 19.70
CA SER A 403 21.03 3.19 18.88
C SER A 403 20.60 2.45 17.63
N VAL A 404 19.44 1.78 17.72
CA VAL A 404 18.82 1.01 16.63
C VAL A 404 17.35 1.41 16.52
N LEU A 405 16.93 1.81 15.34
CA LEU A 405 15.52 2.03 14.99
C LEU A 405 15.03 0.92 14.07
N VAL A 406 14.04 0.19 14.49
CA VAL A 406 13.36 -0.85 13.70
C VAL A 406 12.02 -0.29 13.24
N MET A 407 11.73 -0.38 11.94
CA MET A 407 10.45 0.07 11.38
C MET A 407 9.82 -1.00 10.49
N GLU A 408 8.59 -1.37 10.81
CA GLU A 408 7.76 -2.26 10.02
C GLU A 408 6.85 -1.43 9.11
N ASN A 409 6.94 -1.63 7.79
CA ASN A 409 6.13 -0.96 6.77
C ASN A 409 5.99 0.56 6.98
N PRO A 410 7.11 1.34 7.00
CA PRO A 410 7.15 2.74 7.42
C PRO A 410 6.23 3.66 6.63
N THR A 411 5.94 3.33 5.38
CA THR A 411 5.14 4.17 4.48
C THR A 411 3.76 3.60 4.15
N ARG A 412 3.38 2.48 4.77
CA ARG A 412 2.10 1.83 4.48
C ARG A 412 0.92 2.77 4.70
N GLY A 413 0.12 2.95 3.65
CA GLY A 413 -1.05 3.82 3.69
C GLY A 413 -0.74 5.32 3.78
N LEU A 414 0.49 5.73 3.45
CA LEU A 414 0.87 7.13 3.32
C LEU A 414 0.67 7.59 1.86
N ASP A 415 0.47 8.89 1.69
CA ASP A 415 0.53 9.53 0.37
C ASP A 415 1.98 9.72 -0.08
N VAL A 416 2.19 10.02 -1.37
CA VAL A 416 3.53 10.15 -1.98
C VAL A 416 4.38 11.19 -1.24
N ARG A 417 3.80 12.35 -0.91
CA ARG A 417 4.53 13.43 -0.21
C ARG A 417 4.97 13.01 1.20
N THR A 418 4.06 12.40 1.95
CA THR A 418 4.37 11.91 3.31
C THR A 418 5.37 10.76 3.26
N THR A 419 5.31 9.91 2.21
CA THR A 419 6.29 8.86 1.95
C THR A 419 7.68 9.43 1.72
N GLU A 420 7.83 10.42 0.83
CA GLU A 420 9.12 11.07 0.58
C GLU A 420 9.69 11.75 1.82
N GLU A 421 8.83 12.39 2.61
CA GLU A 421 9.23 12.98 3.89
C GLU A 421 9.74 11.91 4.87
N MET A 422 9.02 10.78 4.98
CA MET A 422 9.43 9.65 5.83
C MET A 422 10.79 9.11 5.39
N HIS A 423 10.99 8.87 4.10
CA HIS A 423 12.26 8.43 3.54
C HIS A 423 13.42 9.38 3.86
N ARG A 424 13.19 10.69 3.70
CA ARG A 424 14.19 11.71 4.05
C ARG A 424 14.56 11.66 5.53
N ARG A 425 13.56 11.52 6.43
CA ARG A 425 13.79 11.41 7.88
C ARG A 425 14.56 10.15 8.26
N LEU A 426 14.24 9.01 7.65
CA LEU A 426 14.96 7.75 7.88
C LEU A 426 16.42 7.83 7.45
N ARG A 427 16.70 8.43 6.29
CA ARG A 427 18.08 8.69 5.83
C ARG A 427 18.83 9.65 6.79
N ALA A 428 18.16 10.71 7.23
CA ALA A 428 18.75 11.65 8.18
C ALA A 428 19.05 10.99 9.53
N THR A 429 18.15 10.10 10.01
CA THR A 429 18.32 9.31 11.22
C THR A 429 19.53 8.38 11.10
N ALA A 430 19.67 7.66 9.99
CA ALA A 430 20.84 6.83 9.75
C ALA A 430 22.13 7.70 9.70
N THR A 431 22.11 8.82 8.99
CA THR A 431 23.25 9.74 8.91
C THR A 431 23.67 10.30 10.28
N SER A 432 22.74 10.42 11.24
CA SER A 432 23.05 10.84 12.62
C SER A 432 23.73 9.75 13.46
N GLY A 433 23.94 8.55 12.91
CA GLY A 433 24.63 7.46 13.57
C GLY A 433 23.71 6.36 14.12
N VAL A 434 22.40 6.48 13.97
CA VAL A 434 21.43 5.43 14.36
C VAL A 434 21.42 4.35 13.30
N THR A 435 21.52 3.07 13.70
CA THR A 435 21.27 1.96 12.78
C THR A 435 19.77 1.88 12.49
N VAL A 436 19.36 2.03 11.24
CA VAL A 436 17.96 1.95 10.85
C VAL A 436 17.71 0.65 10.11
N ILE A 437 16.76 -0.14 10.61
CA ILE A 437 16.33 -1.40 9.99
C ILE A 437 14.88 -1.24 9.56
N ILE A 438 14.65 -1.33 8.25
CA ILE A 438 13.29 -1.23 7.70
C ILE A 438 12.86 -2.56 7.09
N HIS A 439 11.62 -2.92 7.31
CA HIS A 439 10.92 -3.92 6.51
C HIS A 439 9.78 -3.25 5.77
N SER A 440 9.64 -3.53 4.49
CA SER A 440 8.48 -3.10 3.71
C SER A 440 7.99 -4.24 2.81
N THR A 441 6.67 -4.35 2.70
CA THR A 441 6.04 -5.21 1.71
C THR A 441 6.28 -4.70 0.29
N ASP A 442 6.63 -3.41 0.13
CA ASP A 442 7.08 -2.84 -1.13
C ASP A 442 8.60 -3.02 -1.27
N LEU A 443 9.00 -3.99 -2.09
CA LEU A 443 10.41 -4.27 -2.35
C LEU A 443 11.14 -3.09 -3.01
N ASP A 444 10.44 -2.28 -3.82
CA ASP A 444 11.03 -1.10 -4.44
C ASP A 444 11.39 -0.04 -3.39
N GLU A 445 10.58 0.10 -2.34
CA GLU A 445 10.90 0.95 -1.19
C GLU A 445 12.17 0.48 -0.49
N VAL A 446 12.27 -0.83 -0.21
CA VAL A 446 13.45 -1.42 0.42
C VAL A 446 14.71 -1.15 -0.41
N LEU A 447 14.65 -1.39 -1.72
CA LEU A 447 15.78 -1.20 -2.64
C LEU A 447 16.17 0.28 -2.82
N ALA A 448 15.19 1.20 -2.77
CA ALA A 448 15.42 2.64 -2.91
C ALA A 448 16.04 3.28 -1.67
N LEU A 449 15.75 2.74 -0.48
CA LEU A 449 16.20 3.32 0.79
C LEU A 449 17.48 2.69 1.31
N ALA A 450 17.59 1.36 1.24
CA ALA A 450 18.60 0.62 1.96
C ALA A 450 19.99 0.69 1.33
N ASN A 451 21.01 0.82 2.18
CA ASN A 451 22.41 0.66 1.78
C ASN A 451 22.77 -0.83 1.62
N ARG A 452 22.13 -1.68 2.40
CA ARG A 452 22.28 -3.14 2.40
C ARG A 452 20.90 -3.78 2.50
N VAL A 453 20.69 -4.90 1.82
CA VAL A 453 19.44 -5.66 1.87
C VAL A 453 19.70 -7.04 2.44
N LEU A 454 18.97 -7.39 3.48
CA LEU A 454 18.93 -8.72 4.06
C LEU A 454 17.64 -9.41 3.61
N VAL A 455 17.78 -10.65 3.16
CA VAL A 455 16.64 -11.47 2.74
C VAL A 455 16.38 -12.54 3.79
N VAL A 456 15.13 -12.62 4.24
CA VAL A 456 14.69 -13.67 5.16
C VAL A 456 13.87 -14.71 4.41
N HIS A 457 14.36 -15.96 4.45
CA HIS A 457 13.66 -17.10 3.89
C HIS A 457 13.71 -18.28 4.87
N ARG A 458 12.54 -18.80 5.29
CA ARG A 458 12.41 -19.92 6.24
C ARG A 458 13.26 -19.73 7.50
N ARG A 459 13.20 -18.53 8.09
CA ARG A 459 13.98 -18.11 9.26
C ARG A 459 15.50 -18.05 9.04
N GLY A 460 16.00 -18.33 7.85
CA GLY A 460 17.39 -18.07 7.47
C GLY A 460 17.55 -16.64 6.96
N VAL A 461 18.61 -15.94 7.37
CA VAL A 461 18.91 -14.58 6.97
C VAL A 461 20.15 -14.58 6.08
N ARG A 462 20.09 -13.89 4.95
CA ARG A 462 21.21 -13.77 4.00
C ARG A 462 21.31 -12.34 3.50
N GLU A 463 22.50 -11.86 3.28
CA GLU A 463 22.70 -10.56 2.62
C GLU A 463 22.59 -10.71 1.11
N ALA A 464 21.82 -9.85 0.47
CA ALA A 464 21.77 -9.76 -0.98
C ALA A 464 23.07 -9.16 -1.52
N PRO A 465 23.54 -9.60 -2.71
CA PRO A 465 24.70 -8.99 -3.34
C PRO A 465 24.53 -7.48 -3.51
N ARG A 466 25.64 -6.72 -3.46
CA ARG A 466 25.60 -5.28 -3.70
C ARG A 466 25.09 -4.99 -5.12
N GLY A 467 24.08 -4.12 -5.21
CA GLY A 467 23.45 -3.78 -6.48
C GLY A 467 22.48 -4.86 -7.00
N ALA A 468 22.05 -5.80 -6.13
CA ALA A 468 21.00 -6.74 -6.46
C ALA A 468 19.73 -6.00 -6.89
N ASP A 469 19.18 -6.40 -8.02
CA ASP A 469 17.95 -5.86 -8.54
C ASP A 469 16.72 -6.53 -7.89
N ARG A 470 15.54 -6.00 -8.21
CA ARG A 470 14.25 -6.50 -7.71
C ARG A 470 14.05 -8.00 -7.98
N ARG A 471 14.48 -8.45 -9.17
CA ARG A 471 14.32 -9.85 -9.59
C ARG A 471 15.17 -10.76 -8.72
N MET A 472 16.44 -10.43 -8.55
CA MET A 472 17.39 -11.21 -7.76
C MET A 472 16.95 -11.30 -6.30
N VAL A 473 16.55 -10.17 -5.67
CA VAL A 473 16.06 -10.17 -4.30
C VAL A 473 14.75 -10.97 -4.20
N GLY A 474 13.85 -10.84 -5.17
CA GLY A 474 12.61 -11.63 -5.23
C GLY A 474 12.85 -13.14 -5.34
N GLU A 475 13.80 -13.57 -6.17
CA GLU A 475 14.21 -14.98 -6.28
C GLU A 475 14.79 -15.52 -4.94
N MET A 476 15.60 -14.70 -4.26
CA MET A 476 16.13 -15.04 -2.93
C MET A 476 15.02 -15.16 -1.87
N MET A 477 14.01 -14.27 -1.90
CA MET A 477 12.85 -14.33 -1.00
C MET A 477 12.04 -15.62 -1.16
N LEU A 478 12.00 -16.17 -2.37
CA LEU A 478 11.33 -17.43 -2.71
C LEU A 478 12.22 -18.66 -2.50
N GLY A 479 13.51 -18.47 -2.18
CA GLY A 479 14.50 -19.54 -2.06
C GLY A 479 14.91 -20.18 -3.38
N VAL A 480 14.65 -19.52 -4.51
CA VAL A 480 15.07 -19.95 -5.84
C VAL A 480 16.54 -19.55 -6.04
N GLY A 481 17.35 -20.46 -6.58
CA GLY A 481 18.78 -20.17 -6.89
C GLY A 481 19.75 -20.31 -5.71
N THR A 482 19.34 -20.85 -4.57
CA THR A 482 20.20 -21.08 -3.42
C THR A 482 20.76 -22.51 -3.43
N PRO A 483 22.10 -22.71 -3.44
CA PRO A 483 22.67 -24.02 -3.11
C PRO A 483 22.24 -24.40 -1.68
N SER A 484 21.63 -25.56 -1.51
CA SER A 484 21.30 -26.09 -0.19
C SER A 484 22.57 -26.14 0.66
N LEU A 485 22.62 -25.45 1.78
CA LEU A 485 23.61 -25.76 2.83
C LEU A 485 23.36 -27.19 3.25
N ARG A 486 24.22 -28.11 2.80
CA ARG A 486 24.26 -29.47 3.32
C ARG A 486 24.48 -29.35 4.83
N SER A 487 23.49 -29.78 5.61
CA SER A 487 23.68 -30.11 7.02
C SER A 487 24.84 -31.08 7.11
N GLY A 488 25.95 -30.59 7.66
CA GLY A 488 27.08 -31.48 8.00
C GLY A 488 26.61 -32.55 8.96
N GLN A 489 26.38 -33.74 8.45
CA GLN A 489 26.36 -34.92 9.31
C GLN A 489 27.78 -35.10 9.84
N SER A 490 27.97 -34.74 11.10
CA SER A 490 29.11 -35.19 11.87
C SER A 490 28.99 -36.71 12.01
N GLY A 491 29.78 -37.43 11.21
CA GLY A 491 29.99 -38.85 11.42
C GLY A 491 30.69 -39.08 12.78
N GLN A 492 29.99 -39.77 13.63
CA GLN A 492 30.62 -40.47 14.75
C GLN A 492 31.36 -41.71 14.19
N ARG A 493 32.62 -41.78 14.51
CA ARG A 493 33.32 -43.03 14.78
C ARG A 493 33.85 -42.98 16.20
#